data_8a13e32b24f43d9de14966177028378c
#
_entry.id   8a13e32b24f43d9de14966177028378c
#
_cell.length_a   1.000
_cell.length_b   1.000
_cell.length_c   1.000
_cell.angle_alpha   90.00
_cell.angle_beta   90.00
_cell.angle_gamma   90.00
#
_symmetry.space_group_name_H-M   'P 1'
#
loop_
_entity.id
_entity.type
_entity.pdbx_description
1 polymer ?
#
loop_
_entity_poly.entity_id
_entity_poly.type
_entity_poly.pdbx_seq_one_letter_code
_entity_poly.pdbx_strand_id
1 'polypeptide(L)'
;MRLIQGNEACALGALHAGCTYYAGYPITPASEIMEHMARLLPARHGVFVQMEDEIAAMAAIIGASWDGAKAMTATSGPGFSLMQETLGYASMTETPCVVVDSQRMGPSTGLPTLPSQGDVMQARWGSHGDRVAIALTASSVRDVYEVTVACFNISEQYRIPVVLLLDAVVSHMREGVEFPDLPVVTRQRPVSLEGFLPFGGTEFVPLGSGKPIVVTGLAHADTGLPRASDGANSERMMRRIVDRIEAAGDAIIRTRPVELDDAEVGIIAYGITARPARGAVNLLRREGIRAGMLELQTIWPLPERAIRELASRTRLLLVPELNLGQLVIAIRAAVEGAAPVVPLNRIDGLVFTPEEIAESVRRSLALGDSAASLSLAEAHHA
;
A
#
# COMPACT_ATOMS: atom_id res chain seq x y z
N MET A 1 -26.94 -7.65 -1.16
CA MET A 1 -26.21 -6.39 -1.45
C MET A 1 -26.53 -5.36 -0.36
N ARG A 2 -25.51 -4.73 0.26
CA ARG A 2 -25.65 -3.70 1.30
C ARG A 2 -24.94 -2.43 0.83
N LEU A 3 -25.49 -1.26 1.15
CA LEU A 3 -24.82 0.04 0.90
C LEU A 3 -23.80 0.27 2.01
N ILE A 4 -22.50 0.19 1.66
CA ILE A 4 -21.37 0.20 2.58
C ILE A 4 -20.45 1.36 2.23
N GLN A 5 -19.89 2.04 3.25
CA GLN A 5 -18.83 3.03 3.10
C GLN A 5 -17.45 2.37 3.06
N GLY A 6 -16.47 2.99 2.39
CA GLY A 6 -15.11 2.46 2.32
C GLY A 6 -14.48 2.22 3.69
N ASN A 7 -14.59 3.16 4.63
CA ASN A 7 -14.11 3.00 6.00
C ASN A 7 -14.80 1.84 6.73
N GLU A 8 -16.12 1.65 6.53
CA GLU A 8 -16.83 0.47 7.06
C GLU A 8 -16.30 -0.82 6.43
N ALA A 9 -16.06 -0.83 5.11
CA ALA A 9 -15.52 -1.99 4.42
C ALA A 9 -14.12 -2.38 4.93
N CYS A 10 -13.26 -1.40 5.25
CA CYS A 10 -11.97 -1.62 5.88
C CYS A 10 -12.13 -2.33 7.25
N ALA A 11 -12.99 -1.81 8.13
CA ALA A 11 -13.25 -2.42 9.42
C ALA A 11 -13.81 -3.85 9.28
N LEU A 12 -14.75 -4.08 8.35
CA LEU A 12 -15.30 -5.41 8.08
C LEU A 12 -14.25 -6.38 7.52
N GLY A 13 -13.38 -5.92 6.63
CA GLY A 13 -12.26 -6.71 6.10
C GLY A 13 -11.26 -7.09 7.20
N ALA A 14 -10.94 -6.16 8.09
CA ALA A 14 -10.08 -6.44 9.25
C ALA A 14 -10.69 -7.50 10.19
N LEU A 15 -11.97 -7.39 10.48
CA LEU A 15 -12.71 -8.37 11.31
C LEU A 15 -12.80 -9.75 10.64
N HIS A 16 -12.98 -9.78 9.31
CA HIS A 16 -12.94 -11.02 8.53
C HIS A 16 -11.56 -11.67 8.59
N ALA A 17 -10.49 -10.86 8.46
CA ALA A 17 -9.12 -11.32 8.58
C ALA A 17 -8.74 -11.81 9.98
N GLY A 18 -9.62 -11.67 10.97
CA GLY A 18 -9.40 -12.10 12.34
C GLY A 18 -8.68 -11.05 13.19
N CYS A 19 -8.80 -9.75 12.87
CA CYS A 19 -8.31 -8.68 13.72
C CYS A 19 -8.98 -8.76 15.09
N THR A 20 -8.16 -8.78 16.16
CA THR A 20 -8.59 -8.86 17.55
C THR A 20 -8.15 -7.66 18.39
N TYR A 21 -7.31 -6.78 17.85
CA TYR A 21 -6.85 -5.60 18.56
C TYR A 21 -6.80 -4.38 17.64
N TYR A 22 -7.37 -3.29 18.08
CA TYR A 22 -7.31 -1.99 17.43
C TYR A 22 -6.90 -0.93 18.45
N ALA A 23 -5.89 -0.15 18.14
CA ALA A 23 -5.56 1.07 18.85
C ALA A 23 -5.49 2.23 17.85
N GLY A 24 -6.03 3.40 18.19
CA GLY A 24 -6.03 4.53 17.27
C GLY A 24 -6.30 5.87 17.94
N TYR A 25 -5.99 6.93 17.21
CA TYR A 25 -6.33 8.31 17.52
C TYR A 25 -7.27 8.84 16.41
N PRO A 26 -8.35 9.54 16.75
CA PRO A 26 -9.31 9.99 15.75
C PRO A 26 -8.74 11.07 14.85
N ILE A 27 -8.70 10.79 13.55
CA ILE A 27 -8.23 11.73 12.52
C ILE A 27 -9.03 11.56 11.21
N THR A 28 -9.50 12.67 10.65
CA THR A 28 -10.19 12.69 9.34
C THR A 28 -9.16 12.44 8.22
N PRO A 29 -9.46 11.58 7.20
CA PRO A 29 -10.74 10.91 6.92
C PRO A 29 -10.81 9.45 7.40
N ALA A 30 -9.98 9.00 8.34
CA ALA A 30 -9.94 7.63 8.85
C ALA A 30 -10.85 7.39 10.08
N SER A 31 -11.50 8.42 10.62
CA SER A 31 -12.24 8.36 11.90
C SER A 31 -13.32 7.26 11.93
N GLU A 32 -14.02 7.05 10.82
CA GLU A 32 -15.10 6.05 10.78
C GLU A 32 -14.57 4.62 10.84
N ILE A 33 -13.31 4.35 10.44
CA ILE A 33 -12.68 3.04 10.68
C ILE A 33 -12.64 2.79 12.19
N MET A 34 -12.14 3.76 12.95
CA MET A 34 -12.06 3.70 14.39
C MET A 34 -13.45 3.52 15.04
N GLU A 35 -14.46 4.29 14.59
CA GLU A 35 -15.84 4.20 15.09
C GLU A 35 -16.46 2.82 14.86
N HIS A 36 -16.25 2.24 13.66
CA HIS A 36 -16.71 0.88 13.36
C HIS A 36 -15.97 -0.15 14.21
N MET A 37 -14.66 -0.03 14.40
CA MET A 37 -13.88 -0.94 15.24
C MET A 37 -14.30 -0.83 16.71
N ALA A 38 -14.54 0.38 17.23
CA ALA A 38 -15.04 0.59 18.59
C ALA A 38 -16.37 -0.14 18.85
N ARG A 39 -17.25 -0.16 17.85
CA ARG A 39 -18.55 -0.82 17.96
C ARG A 39 -18.48 -2.33 17.76
N LEU A 40 -17.69 -2.80 16.79
CA LEU A 40 -17.76 -4.17 16.30
C LEU A 40 -16.76 -5.12 16.98
N LEU A 41 -15.60 -4.61 17.36
CA LEU A 41 -14.51 -5.43 17.89
C LEU A 41 -14.81 -6.00 19.27
N PRO A 42 -15.33 -5.21 20.26
CA PRO A 42 -15.71 -5.75 21.56
C PRO A 42 -16.81 -6.81 21.50
N ALA A 43 -17.76 -6.66 20.54
CA ALA A 43 -18.82 -7.65 20.32
C ALA A 43 -18.29 -9.01 19.83
N ARG A 44 -17.01 -9.08 19.41
CA ARG A 44 -16.29 -10.27 18.98
C ARG A 44 -15.16 -10.66 19.95
N HIS A 45 -15.23 -10.19 21.19
CA HIS A 45 -14.22 -10.43 22.24
C HIS A 45 -12.83 -9.86 21.89
N GLY A 46 -12.76 -8.89 20.99
CA GLY A 46 -11.54 -8.14 20.68
C GLY A 46 -11.39 -6.91 21.56
N VAL A 47 -10.21 -6.30 21.51
CA VAL A 47 -9.83 -5.13 22.31
C VAL A 47 -9.77 -3.89 21.43
N PHE A 48 -10.48 -2.85 21.82
CA PHE A 48 -10.43 -1.52 21.22
C PHE A 48 -9.90 -0.52 22.23
N VAL A 49 -8.91 0.29 21.81
CA VAL A 49 -8.32 1.33 22.66
C VAL A 49 -8.20 2.63 21.87
N GLN A 50 -8.73 3.71 22.43
CA GLN A 50 -8.41 5.05 21.98
C GLN A 50 -7.15 5.52 22.67
N MET A 51 -6.17 5.99 21.90
CA MET A 51 -4.88 6.47 22.39
C MET A 51 -4.81 7.99 22.38
N GLU A 52 -3.79 8.55 23.03
CA GLU A 52 -3.54 9.99 23.12
C GLU A 52 -3.00 10.57 21.80
N ASP A 53 -2.29 9.74 21.02
CA ASP A 53 -1.69 10.10 19.75
C ASP A 53 -1.38 8.85 18.90
N GLU A 54 -0.88 9.06 17.71
CA GLU A 54 -0.55 7.99 16.75
C GLU A 54 0.74 7.25 17.14
N ILE A 55 1.67 7.85 17.87
CA ILE A 55 2.88 7.19 18.37
C ILE A 55 2.47 6.10 19.36
N ALA A 56 1.62 6.44 20.30
CA ALA A 56 1.08 5.51 21.29
C ALA A 56 0.22 4.43 20.63
N ALA A 57 -0.60 4.79 19.60
CA ALA A 57 -1.41 3.84 18.86
C ALA A 57 -0.54 2.78 18.16
N MET A 58 0.53 3.21 17.49
CA MET A 58 1.44 2.30 16.79
C MET A 58 2.20 1.39 17.77
N ALA A 59 2.68 1.92 18.89
CA ALA A 59 3.34 1.14 19.92
C ALA A 59 2.40 0.07 20.52
N ALA A 60 1.13 0.44 20.76
CA ALA A 60 0.11 -0.47 21.31
C ALA A 60 -0.18 -1.65 20.37
N ILE A 61 -0.33 -1.42 19.05
CA ILE A 61 -0.59 -2.52 18.10
C ILE A 61 0.62 -3.45 17.96
N ILE A 62 1.85 -2.94 18.08
CA ILE A 62 3.06 -3.76 18.10
C ILE A 62 3.05 -4.65 19.35
N GLY A 63 2.84 -4.10 20.53
CA GLY A 63 2.76 -4.86 21.77
C GLY A 63 1.68 -5.94 21.73
N ALA A 64 0.47 -5.59 21.24
CA ALA A 64 -0.62 -6.54 21.06
C ALA A 64 -0.28 -7.65 20.06
N SER A 65 0.44 -7.34 18.99
CA SER A 65 0.90 -8.35 18.04
C SER A 65 1.86 -9.35 18.70
N TRP A 66 2.75 -8.89 19.57
CA TRP A 66 3.64 -9.77 20.34
C TRP A 66 2.90 -10.59 21.41
N ASP A 67 1.76 -10.12 21.91
CA ASP A 67 0.87 -10.91 22.76
C ASP A 67 -0.01 -11.87 21.93
N GLY A 68 0.05 -11.75 20.63
CA GLY A 68 -0.61 -12.72 19.78
C GLY A 68 -1.82 -12.23 19.03
N ALA A 69 -2.19 -10.98 19.17
CA ALA A 69 -3.30 -10.40 18.43
C ALA A 69 -2.94 -10.18 16.96
N LYS A 70 -3.93 -10.27 16.07
CA LYS A 70 -3.88 -9.57 14.79
C LYS A 70 -4.30 -8.13 15.07
N ALA A 71 -3.37 -7.19 14.87
CA ALA A 71 -3.52 -5.83 15.33
C ALA A 71 -3.46 -4.81 14.19
N MET A 72 -4.25 -3.74 14.29
CA MET A 72 -4.24 -2.64 13.34
C MET A 72 -4.44 -1.28 13.99
N THR A 73 -4.04 -0.26 13.26
CA THR A 73 -4.40 1.15 13.49
C THR A 73 -4.82 1.81 12.18
N ALA A 74 -5.53 2.93 12.28
CA ALA A 74 -5.88 3.76 11.12
C ALA A 74 -5.59 5.22 11.42
N THR A 75 -5.05 5.93 10.42
CA THR A 75 -4.62 7.31 10.52
C THR A 75 -4.74 8.05 9.18
N SER A 76 -4.19 9.24 9.11
CA SER A 76 -4.02 10.06 7.91
C SER A 76 -2.65 10.74 7.95
N GLY A 77 -2.19 11.30 6.85
CA GLY A 77 -0.87 11.90 6.63
C GLY A 77 -0.10 12.42 7.84
N PRO A 78 -0.65 13.38 8.66
CA PRO A 78 0.05 13.86 9.86
C PRO A 78 0.34 12.76 10.88
N GLY A 79 -0.62 11.89 11.18
CA GLY A 79 -0.42 10.77 12.09
C GLY A 79 0.47 9.68 11.48
N PHE A 80 0.38 9.46 10.15
CA PHE A 80 1.29 8.56 9.45
C PHE A 80 2.74 9.02 9.55
N SER A 81 2.99 10.34 9.54
CA SER A 81 4.32 10.92 9.82
C SER A 81 4.83 10.57 11.22
N LEU A 82 3.96 10.65 12.24
CA LEU A 82 4.32 10.30 13.61
C LEU A 82 4.63 8.81 13.81
N MET A 83 4.06 7.93 12.99
CA MET A 83 4.25 6.48 13.06
C MET A 83 5.55 5.99 12.40
N GLN A 84 6.26 6.81 11.63
CA GLN A 84 7.35 6.33 10.76
C GLN A 84 8.50 5.65 11.49
N GLU A 85 8.94 6.19 12.63
CA GLU A 85 9.98 5.56 13.43
C GLU A 85 9.51 4.19 13.96
N THR A 86 8.31 4.14 14.50
CA THR A 86 7.74 2.92 15.08
C THR A 86 7.41 1.86 14.00
N LEU A 87 7.13 2.27 12.75
CA LEU A 87 7.07 1.37 11.58
C LEU A 87 8.44 0.75 11.29
N GLY A 88 9.53 1.52 11.41
CA GLY A 88 10.90 1.01 11.33
C GLY A 88 11.18 -0.02 12.41
N TYR A 89 10.78 0.29 13.65
CA TYR A 89 10.87 -0.65 14.78
C TYR A 89 10.10 -1.94 14.52
N ALA A 90 8.85 -1.87 14.02
CA ALA A 90 8.04 -3.04 13.70
C ALA A 90 8.68 -3.90 12.60
N SER A 91 9.33 -3.28 11.61
CA SER A 91 10.07 -4.00 10.56
C SER A 91 11.30 -4.71 11.13
N MET A 92 12.07 -4.02 11.98
CA MET A 92 13.27 -4.57 12.64
C MET A 92 12.95 -5.72 13.57
N THR A 93 11.81 -5.66 14.26
CA THR A 93 11.33 -6.71 15.17
C THR A 93 10.45 -7.76 14.47
N GLU A 94 10.35 -7.69 13.15
CA GLU A 94 9.53 -8.61 12.34
C GLU A 94 8.11 -8.79 12.91
N THR A 95 7.49 -7.66 13.27
CA THR A 95 6.19 -7.62 13.93
C THR A 95 5.07 -7.44 12.89
N PRO A 96 4.18 -8.43 12.74
CA PRO A 96 3.03 -8.28 11.85
C PRO A 96 2.00 -7.32 12.44
N CYS A 97 1.66 -6.29 11.67
CA CYS A 97 0.56 -5.39 11.96
C CYS A 97 0.11 -4.66 10.69
N VAL A 98 -1.09 -4.10 10.71
CA VAL A 98 -1.64 -3.34 9.59
C VAL A 98 -1.83 -1.88 9.99
N VAL A 99 -1.30 -0.98 9.17
CA VAL A 99 -1.49 0.46 9.30
C VAL A 99 -2.29 0.95 8.11
N VAL A 100 -3.44 1.54 8.35
CA VAL A 100 -4.26 2.16 7.31
C VAL A 100 -3.98 3.65 7.31
N ASP A 101 -3.52 4.17 6.18
CA ASP A 101 -3.39 5.59 5.93
C ASP A 101 -4.46 6.04 4.93
N SER A 102 -5.45 6.77 5.42
CA SER A 102 -6.45 7.40 4.56
C SER A 102 -5.94 8.79 4.18
N GLN A 103 -5.32 8.86 3.00
CA GLN A 103 -4.58 10.02 2.53
C GLN A 103 -5.50 11.22 2.31
N ARG A 104 -5.09 12.36 2.80
CA ARG A 104 -5.71 13.67 2.61
C ARG A 104 -4.71 14.67 2.10
N MET A 105 -5.20 15.78 1.59
CA MET A 105 -4.32 16.81 1.07
C MET A 105 -3.48 17.44 2.18
N GLY A 106 -2.17 17.37 2.02
CA GLY A 106 -1.13 17.99 2.87
C GLY A 106 -0.40 19.10 2.11
N PRO A 107 0.76 19.57 2.62
CA PRO A 107 1.43 19.13 3.85
C PRO A 107 0.75 19.60 5.13
N SER A 108 1.17 19.03 6.30
CA SER A 108 0.60 19.30 7.63
C SER A 108 -0.90 19.02 7.69
N THR A 109 -1.68 19.86 8.35
CA THR A 109 -3.14 19.69 8.42
C THR A 109 -3.80 19.75 7.05
N GLY A 110 -3.30 20.60 6.16
CA GLY A 110 -3.75 20.72 4.78
C GLY A 110 -5.25 20.94 4.63
N LEU A 111 -5.87 20.15 3.76
CA LEU A 111 -7.32 20.12 3.55
C LEU A 111 -7.86 18.75 4.04
N PRO A 112 -8.35 18.66 5.30
CA PRO A 112 -8.63 17.38 5.95
C PRO A 112 -9.70 16.52 5.29
N THR A 113 -10.59 17.13 4.52
CA THR A 113 -11.74 16.47 3.86
C THR A 113 -11.55 16.24 2.37
N LEU A 114 -10.41 16.67 1.80
CA LEU A 114 -10.14 16.54 0.38
C LEU A 114 -9.09 15.47 0.10
N PRO A 115 -9.25 14.69 -0.99
CA PRO A 115 -8.37 13.58 -1.31
C PRO A 115 -6.99 14.03 -1.77
N SER A 116 -6.03 13.15 -1.51
CA SER A 116 -4.68 13.20 -2.05
C SER A 116 -4.13 11.78 -2.20
N GLN A 117 -3.04 11.65 -2.91
CA GLN A 117 -2.18 10.47 -2.97
C GLN A 117 -0.74 10.89 -2.62
N GLY A 118 -0.62 11.73 -1.56
CA GLY A 118 0.62 12.40 -1.18
C GLY A 118 1.58 11.58 -0.32
N ASP A 119 1.15 10.44 0.21
CA ASP A 119 1.89 9.67 1.20
C ASP A 119 2.57 8.40 0.61
N VAL A 120 2.55 8.27 -0.73
CA VAL A 120 3.08 7.11 -1.46
C VAL A 120 4.58 6.92 -1.22
N MET A 121 5.37 7.98 -1.38
CA MET A 121 6.83 7.91 -1.13
C MET A 121 7.12 7.81 0.36
N GLN A 122 6.31 8.43 1.23
CA GLN A 122 6.44 8.29 2.67
C GLN A 122 6.23 6.84 3.13
N ALA A 123 5.27 6.11 2.55
CA ALA A 123 5.08 4.70 2.83
C ALA A 123 6.32 3.86 2.52
N ARG A 124 7.13 4.26 1.54
CA ARG A 124 8.39 3.60 1.17
C ARG A 124 9.58 4.07 2.00
N TRP A 125 9.76 5.40 2.11
CA TRP A 125 11.00 6.04 2.56
C TRP A 125 10.84 6.89 3.83
N GLY A 126 9.67 6.88 4.46
CA GLY A 126 9.38 7.74 5.62
C GLY A 126 10.15 7.36 6.88
N SER A 127 10.40 6.06 7.09
CA SER A 127 11.28 5.59 8.16
C SER A 127 12.74 5.59 7.69
N HIS A 128 13.67 5.83 8.60
CA HIS A 128 15.11 5.75 8.32
C HIS A 128 15.59 4.31 8.09
N GLY A 129 16.79 4.16 7.50
CA GLY A 129 17.42 2.86 7.23
C GLY A 129 16.81 2.13 6.02
N ASP A 130 17.28 0.91 5.80
CA ASP A 130 16.91 0.08 4.65
C ASP A 130 15.67 -0.79 4.92
N ARG A 131 14.58 -0.15 5.32
CA ARG A 131 13.33 -0.84 5.60
C ARG A 131 12.67 -1.35 4.32
N VAL A 132 12.31 -2.63 4.30
CA VAL A 132 11.40 -3.15 3.27
C VAL A 132 9.99 -2.65 3.54
N ALA A 133 9.35 -2.06 2.55
CA ALA A 133 7.99 -1.56 2.64
C ALA A 133 7.03 -2.42 1.83
N ILE A 134 5.90 -2.77 2.44
CA ILE A 134 4.75 -3.33 1.72
C ILE A 134 3.60 -2.34 1.88
N ALA A 135 3.10 -1.84 0.74
CA ALA A 135 1.98 -0.92 0.71
C ALA A 135 1.00 -1.31 -0.41
N LEU A 136 -0.26 -1.44 -0.04
CA LEU A 136 -1.35 -1.76 -0.94
C LEU A 136 -2.33 -0.59 -1.02
N THR A 137 -3.19 -0.58 -2.03
CA THR A 137 -4.25 0.43 -2.21
C THR A 137 -5.51 -0.20 -2.81
N ALA A 138 -6.61 0.54 -2.78
CA ALA A 138 -7.90 0.11 -3.27
C ALA A 138 -8.59 1.24 -4.08
N SER A 139 -9.43 0.87 -5.07
CA SER A 139 -10.14 1.82 -5.94
C SER A 139 -11.67 1.74 -5.81
N SER A 140 -12.20 0.81 -5.02
CA SER A 140 -13.63 0.62 -4.76
C SER A 140 -13.88 0.15 -3.33
N VAL A 141 -15.11 0.25 -2.87
CA VAL A 141 -15.50 -0.23 -1.53
C VAL A 141 -15.28 -1.74 -1.39
N ARG A 142 -15.55 -2.48 -2.44
CA ARG A 142 -15.27 -3.92 -2.48
C ARG A 142 -13.77 -4.18 -2.38
N ASP A 143 -12.96 -3.46 -3.15
CA ASP A 143 -11.50 -3.60 -3.09
C ASP A 143 -10.96 -3.27 -1.69
N VAL A 144 -11.50 -2.24 -1.01
CA VAL A 144 -11.08 -1.91 0.37
C VAL A 144 -11.19 -3.13 1.27
N TYR A 145 -12.32 -3.84 1.23
CA TYR A 145 -12.50 -5.06 2.01
C TYR A 145 -11.48 -6.14 1.62
N GLU A 146 -11.38 -6.46 0.32
CA GLU A 146 -10.52 -7.53 -0.19
C GLU A 146 -9.03 -7.24 0.08
N VAL A 147 -8.61 -5.99 -0.13
CA VAL A 147 -7.22 -5.57 0.09
C VAL A 147 -6.89 -5.49 1.59
N THR A 148 -7.85 -5.10 2.45
CA THR A 148 -7.64 -5.15 3.90
C THR A 148 -7.36 -6.58 4.36
N VAL A 149 -8.14 -7.57 3.90
CA VAL A 149 -7.86 -8.99 4.19
C VAL A 149 -6.48 -9.40 3.68
N ALA A 150 -6.12 -8.97 2.46
CA ALA A 150 -4.79 -9.25 1.89
C ALA A 150 -3.66 -8.62 2.73
N CYS A 151 -3.82 -7.39 3.24
CA CYS A 151 -2.85 -6.76 4.13
C CYS A 151 -2.57 -7.61 5.39
N PHE A 152 -3.61 -8.11 6.04
CA PHE A 152 -3.44 -9.00 7.18
C PHE A 152 -2.77 -10.31 6.80
N ASN A 153 -3.18 -10.94 5.71
CA ASN A 153 -2.59 -12.20 5.25
C ASN A 153 -1.11 -12.05 4.94
N ILE A 154 -0.72 -10.99 4.23
CA ILE A 154 0.67 -10.69 3.89
C ILE A 154 1.46 -10.38 5.18
N SER A 155 0.93 -9.55 6.04
CA SER A 155 1.56 -9.18 7.30
C SER A 155 1.84 -10.41 8.17
N GLU A 156 0.86 -11.28 8.34
CA GLU A 156 1.00 -12.52 9.09
C GLU A 156 1.97 -13.51 8.42
N GLN A 157 1.85 -13.70 7.12
CA GLN A 157 2.67 -14.68 6.39
C GLN A 157 4.15 -14.30 6.38
N TYR A 158 4.44 -13.02 6.20
CA TYR A 158 5.81 -12.53 6.03
C TYR A 158 6.37 -11.82 7.25
N ARG A 159 5.62 -11.73 8.37
CA ARG A 159 6.06 -11.11 9.63
C ARG A 159 6.61 -9.71 9.41
N ILE A 160 5.79 -8.83 8.83
CA ILE A 160 6.18 -7.47 8.50
C ILE A 160 4.98 -6.53 8.66
N PRO A 161 5.18 -5.26 9.04
CA PRO A 161 4.10 -4.28 8.97
C PRO A 161 3.68 -4.06 7.51
N VAL A 162 2.37 -3.97 7.27
CA VAL A 162 1.79 -3.67 5.95
C VAL A 162 0.98 -2.40 6.02
N VAL A 163 1.18 -1.51 5.06
CA VAL A 163 0.44 -0.25 4.94
C VAL A 163 -0.68 -0.41 3.92
N LEU A 164 -1.89 0.01 4.26
CA LEU A 164 -3.00 0.18 3.33
C LEU A 164 -3.18 1.68 3.05
N LEU A 165 -2.81 2.11 1.85
CA LEU A 165 -2.98 3.47 1.38
C LEU A 165 -4.36 3.61 0.75
N LEU A 166 -5.29 4.21 1.47
CA LEU A 166 -6.57 4.67 0.92
C LEU A 166 -6.46 6.16 0.55
N ASP A 167 -7.44 6.69 -0.13
CA ASP A 167 -7.64 8.12 -0.28
C ASP A 167 -9.00 8.52 0.30
N ALA A 168 -9.20 9.81 0.57
CA ALA A 168 -10.40 10.29 1.24
C ALA A 168 -11.68 9.98 0.46
N VAL A 169 -11.63 9.90 -0.88
CA VAL A 169 -12.80 9.54 -1.69
C VAL A 169 -13.16 8.08 -1.51
N VAL A 170 -12.19 7.18 -1.66
CA VAL A 170 -12.41 5.73 -1.49
C VAL A 170 -12.85 5.44 -0.05
N SER A 171 -12.30 6.15 0.94
CA SER A 171 -12.68 6.01 2.35
C SER A 171 -14.14 6.38 2.61
N HIS A 172 -14.64 7.45 1.98
CA HIS A 172 -15.98 7.99 2.27
C HIS A 172 -17.06 7.59 1.28
N MET A 173 -16.71 7.17 0.06
CA MET A 173 -17.72 6.77 -0.92
C MET A 173 -18.50 5.56 -0.44
N ARG A 174 -19.75 5.44 -0.94
CA ARG A 174 -20.64 4.33 -0.63
C ARG A 174 -20.99 3.56 -1.89
N GLU A 175 -20.89 2.25 -1.83
CA GLU A 175 -21.28 1.35 -2.92
C GLU A 175 -22.17 0.23 -2.41
N GLY A 176 -23.06 -0.25 -3.27
CA GLY A 176 -23.81 -1.47 -3.04
C GLY A 176 -22.88 -2.66 -3.27
N VAL A 177 -22.55 -3.40 -2.21
CA VAL A 177 -21.58 -4.49 -2.27
C VAL A 177 -22.07 -5.76 -1.62
N GLU A 178 -21.53 -6.87 -2.11
CA GLU A 178 -21.51 -8.18 -1.45
C GLU A 178 -20.06 -8.58 -1.30
N PHE A 179 -19.65 -8.91 -0.10
CA PHE A 179 -18.28 -9.29 0.18
C PHE A 179 -18.09 -10.79 -0.04
N PRO A 180 -17.01 -11.20 -0.72
CA PRO A 180 -16.66 -12.60 -0.82
C PRO A 180 -16.16 -13.15 0.51
N ASP A 181 -16.32 -14.45 0.70
CA ASP A 181 -15.59 -15.18 1.73
C ASP A 181 -14.15 -15.40 1.22
N LEU A 182 -13.19 -14.84 1.93
CA LEU A 182 -11.79 -14.84 1.53
C LEU A 182 -10.96 -15.74 2.45
N PRO A 183 -9.95 -16.43 1.93
CA PRO A 183 -9.04 -17.21 2.76
C PRO A 183 -8.29 -16.31 3.74
N VAL A 184 -8.19 -16.76 4.98
CA VAL A 184 -7.49 -16.05 6.05
C VAL A 184 -6.28 -16.86 6.50
N VAL A 185 -5.12 -16.21 6.50
CA VAL A 185 -3.90 -16.79 7.05
C VAL A 185 -3.98 -16.74 8.57
N THR A 186 -3.92 -17.90 9.19
CA THR A 186 -3.80 -18.04 10.64
C THR A 186 -2.43 -18.59 10.95
N ARG A 187 -1.60 -17.79 11.62
CA ARG A 187 -0.31 -18.26 12.06
C ARG A 187 -0.48 -19.20 13.23
N GLN A 188 0.09 -20.38 13.11
CA GLN A 188 0.22 -21.28 14.25
C GLN A 188 1.29 -20.72 15.22
N ARG A 189 0.98 -20.73 16.49
CA ARG A 189 1.87 -20.29 17.56
C ARG A 189 2.26 -21.51 18.35
N PRO A 190 3.44 -22.10 18.06
CA PRO A 190 3.87 -23.31 18.73
C PRO A 190 4.07 -23.03 20.21
N VAL A 191 3.49 -23.90 21.02
CA VAL A 191 3.70 -23.94 22.47
C VAL A 191 4.97 -24.72 22.81
N SER A 192 5.60 -25.36 21.81
CA SER A 192 6.83 -26.14 21.99
C SER A 192 8.00 -25.27 22.39
N LEU A 193 8.68 -25.72 23.42
CA LEU A 193 9.78 -25.03 24.06
C LEU A 193 11.17 -25.41 23.52
N GLU A 194 11.26 -26.38 22.62
CA GLU A 194 12.51 -26.81 22.01
C GLU A 194 12.81 -26.00 20.75
N GLY A 195 14.04 -25.58 20.58
CA GLY A 195 14.49 -24.87 19.38
C GLY A 195 13.97 -23.44 19.21
N PHE A 196 13.74 -22.73 20.31
CA PHE A 196 13.21 -21.37 20.30
C PHE A 196 14.13 -20.35 19.62
N LEU A 197 13.70 -19.90 18.45
CA LEU A 197 14.35 -18.81 17.71
C LEU A 197 13.27 -17.84 17.21
N PRO A 198 12.90 -16.81 17.98
CA PRO A 198 11.77 -15.91 17.65
C PRO A 198 11.92 -15.19 16.32
N PHE A 199 13.15 -15.06 15.82
CA PHE A 199 13.47 -14.36 14.57
C PHE A 199 14.07 -15.26 13.49
N GLY A 200 14.43 -16.51 13.80
CA GLY A 200 15.06 -17.43 12.84
C GLY A 200 14.08 -18.23 11.98
N GLY A 201 12.79 -18.23 12.32
CA GLY A 201 11.75 -19.01 11.68
C GLY A 201 10.52 -18.21 11.27
N THR A 202 9.54 -18.90 10.71
CA THR A 202 8.21 -18.35 10.41
C THR A 202 7.29 -18.34 11.64
N GLU A 203 7.69 -19.03 12.70
CA GLU A 203 6.92 -19.18 13.91
C GLU A 203 7.01 -17.95 14.80
N PHE A 204 5.93 -17.66 15.49
CA PHE A 204 5.81 -16.51 16.39
C PHE A 204 5.51 -17.02 17.80
N VAL A 205 6.37 -16.69 18.76
CA VAL A 205 6.17 -17.08 20.15
C VAL A 205 5.53 -15.93 20.91
N PRO A 206 4.28 -16.07 21.38
CA PRO A 206 3.60 -15.01 22.09
C PRO A 206 4.21 -14.75 23.49
N LEU A 207 4.04 -13.54 23.99
CA LEU A 207 4.27 -13.20 25.38
C LEU A 207 3.45 -14.13 26.29
N GLY A 208 3.96 -14.45 27.47
CA GLY A 208 3.26 -15.33 28.41
C GLY A 208 3.34 -16.83 28.11
N SER A 209 4.01 -17.24 27.02
CA SER A 209 4.20 -18.67 26.67
C SER A 209 5.09 -19.46 27.60
N GLY A 210 5.63 -18.85 28.67
CA GLY A 210 6.61 -19.45 29.60
C GLY A 210 8.06 -19.37 29.08
N LYS A 211 8.28 -18.75 27.93
CA LYS A 211 9.62 -18.50 27.39
C LYS A 211 10.03 -17.04 27.54
N PRO A 212 11.28 -16.76 27.96
CA PRO A 212 11.78 -15.41 27.90
C PRO A 212 11.95 -14.98 26.44
N ILE A 213 11.32 -13.88 26.07
CA ILE A 213 11.53 -13.21 24.78
C ILE A 213 12.16 -11.86 24.99
N VAL A 214 13.09 -11.49 24.11
CA VAL A 214 13.64 -10.14 24.01
C VAL A 214 13.23 -9.59 22.65
N VAL A 215 12.47 -8.49 22.68
CA VAL A 215 12.07 -7.74 21.49
C VAL A 215 12.74 -6.39 21.56
N THR A 216 13.61 -6.10 20.62
CA THR A 216 14.41 -4.86 20.61
C THR A 216 14.61 -4.34 19.20
N GLY A 217 14.62 -3.02 19.04
CA GLY A 217 15.00 -2.35 17.79
C GLY A 217 16.51 -2.39 17.49
N LEU A 218 17.35 -2.85 18.42
CA LEU A 218 18.77 -3.07 18.15
C LEU A 218 18.96 -4.25 17.18
N ALA A 219 20.06 -4.24 16.43
CA ALA A 219 20.50 -5.46 15.73
C ALA A 219 20.64 -6.60 16.75
N HIS A 220 20.00 -7.74 16.44
CA HIS A 220 19.85 -8.84 17.37
C HIS A 220 20.11 -10.19 16.68
N ALA A 221 20.45 -11.18 17.47
CA ALA A 221 20.53 -12.57 17.02
C ALA A 221 19.11 -13.16 16.82
N ASP A 222 19.04 -14.35 16.22
CA ASP A 222 17.78 -15.08 16.04
C ASP A 222 17.07 -15.39 17.37
N THR A 223 17.82 -15.38 18.48
CA THR A 223 17.29 -15.49 19.85
C THR A 223 16.63 -14.20 20.38
N GLY A 224 16.73 -13.08 19.67
CA GLY A 224 16.28 -11.76 20.13
C GLY A 224 17.31 -11.00 20.99
N LEU A 225 18.42 -11.65 21.39
CA LEU A 225 19.45 -10.98 22.20
C LEU A 225 20.20 -9.94 21.37
N PRO A 226 20.43 -8.72 21.90
CA PRO A 226 21.15 -7.67 21.21
C PRO A 226 22.52 -8.06 20.70
N ARG A 227 22.87 -7.67 19.48
CA ARG A 227 24.17 -7.83 18.82
C ARG A 227 24.57 -6.53 18.11
N ALA A 228 24.42 -5.41 18.79
CA ALA A 228 24.54 -4.06 18.21
C ALA A 228 25.96 -3.73 17.68
N SER A 229 26.99 -4.47 18.07
CA SER A 229 28.38 -4.28 17.61
C SER A 229 28.83 -5.33 16.58
N ASP A 230 27.94 -6.23 16.16
CA ASP A 230 28.24 -7.33 15.25
C ASP A 230 27.69 -7.01 13.85
N GLY A 231 28.53 -6.41 13.01
CA GLY A 231 28.16 -6.01 11.65
C GLY A 231 27.74 -7.21 10.77
N ALA A 232 28.40 -8.35 10.89
CA ALA A 232 28.08 -9.55 10.10
C ALA A 232 26.69 -10.11 10.51
N ASN A 233 26.37 -10.07 11.80
CA ASN A 233 25.03 -10.43 12.28
C ASN A 233 23.95 -9.46 11.75
N SER A 234 24.25 -8.15 11.76
CA SER A 234 23.32 -7.13 11.28
C SER A 234 23.03 -7.31 9.78
N GLU A 235 24.08 -7.52 8.96
CA GLU A 235 23.92 -7.78 7.53
C GLU A 235 23.08 -9.03 7.28
N ARG A 236 23.39 -10.15 7.95
CA ARG A 236 22.63 -11.39 7.81
C ARG A 236 21.14 -11.21 8.15
N MET A 237 20.85 -10.50 9.24
CA MET A 237 19.50 -10.23 9.70
C MET A 237 18.74 -9.37 8.68
N MET A 238 19.33 -8.27 8.22
CA MET A 238 18.70 -7.39 7.23
C MET A 238 18.46 -8.10 5.90
N ARG A 239 19.46 -8.86 5.39
CA ARG A 239 19.27 -9.66 4.16
C ARG A 239 18.15 -10.68 4.33
N ARG A 240 18.07 -11.38 5.44
CA ARG A 240 16.98 -12.33 5.70
C ARG A 240 15.60 -11.68 5.62
N ILE A 241 15.44 -10.45 6.13
CA ILE A 241 14.17 -9.72 6.05
C ILE A 241 13.88 -9.31 4.59
N VAL A 242 14.87 -8.77 3.90
CA VAL A 242 14.75 -8.33 2.49
C VAL A 242 14.46 -9.52 1.59
N ASP A 243 15.32 -10.55 1.63
CA ASP A 243 15.24 -11.74 0.75
C ASP A 243 13.89 -12.46 0.90
N ARG A 244 13.33 -12.50 2.12
CA ARG A 244 12.01 -13.09 2.37
C ARG A 244 10.90 -12.36 1.60
N ILE A 245 10.96 -11.05 1.49
CA ILE A 245 9.96 -10.26 0.77
C ILE A 245 10.21 -10.30 -0.73
N GLU A 246 11.46 -10.27 -1.16
CA GLU A 246 11.83 -10.42 -2.57
C GLU A 246 11.45 -11.81 -3.11
N ALA A 247 11.71 -12.86 -2.33
CA ALA A 247 11.31 -14.23 -2.68
C ALA A 247 9.79 -14.43 -2.71
N ALA A 248 9.03 -13.63 -1.96
CA ALA A 248 7.58 -13.64 -2.02
C ALA A 248 7.05 -13.13 -3.37
N GLY A 249 7.77 -12.22 -4.03
CA GLY A 249 7.54 -11.79 -5.41
C GLY A 249 6.07 -11.61 -5.77
N ASP A 250 5.62 -12.38 -6.75
CA ASP A 250 4.25 -12.32 -7.29
C ASP A 250 3.14 -12.62 -6.25
N ALA A 251 3.45 -13.28 -5.13
CA ALA A 251 2.47 -13.55 -4.08
C ALA A 251 2.00 -12.28 -3.34
N ILE A 252 2.84 -11.22 -3.34
CA ILE A 252 2.52 -9.91 -2.77
C ILE A 252 1.98 -8.97 -3.84
N ILE A 253 2.45 -9.11 -5.09
CA ILE A 253 2.09 -8.22 -6.20
C ILE A 253 0.66 -8.47 -6.65
N ARG A 254 -0.14 -7.40 -6.61
CA ARG A 254 -1.53 -7.37 -7.06
C ARG A 254 -1.72 -6.25 -8.06
N THR A 255 -2.07 -6.61 -9.27
CA THR A 255 -2.39 -5.66 -10.35
C THR A 255 -3.67 -6.11 -11.05
N ARG A 256 -4.36 -5.17 -11.68
CA ARG A 256 -5.55 -5.46 -12.50
C ARG A 256 -5.37 -4.87 -13.89
N PRO A 257 -5.13 -5.71 -14.91
CA PRO A 257 -5.08 -5.25 -16.30
C PRO A 257 -6.49 -4.92 -16.81
N VAL A 258 -6.59 -3.87 -17.62
CA VAL A 258 -7.82 -3.46 -18.31
C VAL A 258 -7.46 -3.15 -19.75
N GLU A 259 -8.01 -3.92 -20.71
CA GLU A 259 -7.81 -3.71 -22.15
C GLU A 259 -6.32 -3.58 -22.54
N LEU A 260 -5.42 -4.41 -21.97
CA LEU A 260 -3.99 -4.33 -22.23
C LEU A 260 -3.49 -5.14 -23.41
N ASP A 261 -4.25 -6.11 -23.93
CA ASP A 261 -3.75 -7.11 -24.89
C ASP A 261 -3.27 -6.49 -26.22
N ASP A 262 -3.98 -5.48 -26.70
CA ASP A 262 -3.67 -4.74 -27.94
C ASP A 262 -3.30 -3.27 -27.69
N ALA A 263 -3.00 -2.91 -26.44
CA ALA A 263 -2.76 -1.52 -26.07
C ALA A 263 -1.47 -0.95 -26.69
N GLU A 264 -1.57 0.20 -27.34
CA GLU A 264 -0.46 1.02 -27.80
C GLU A 264 -0.19 2.23 -26.91
N VAL A 265 -1.13 2.54 -26.01
CA VAL A 265 -1.02 3.53 -24.94
C VAL A 265 -1.36 2.89 -23.62
N GLY A 266 -0.47 3.02 -22.63
CA GLY A 266 -0.69 2.52 -21.28
C GLY A 266 -1.06 3.64 -20.32
N ILE A 267 -2.02 3.40 -19.43
CA ILE A 267 -2.31 4.25 -18.28
C ILE A 267 -1.97 3.43 -17.03
N ILE A 268 -1.13 3.96 -16.14
CA ILE A 268 -0.82 3.32 -14.86
C ILE A 268 -1.50 4.15 -13.77
N ALA A 269 -2.46 3.55 -13.07
CA ALA A 269 -3.27 4.26 -12.08
C ALA A 269 -3.49 3.41 -10.81
N TYR A 270 -3.79 4.06 -9.69
CA TYR A 270 -4.03 3.43 -8.41
C TYR A 270 -5.02 4.25 -7.57
N GLY A 271 -5.61 3.64 -6.52
CA GLY A 271 -6.60 4.31 -5.69
C GLY A 271 -7.75 4.90 -6.51
N ILE A 272 -8.26 6.05 -6.10
CA ILE A 272 -9.39 6.68 -6.79
C ILE A 272 -9.09 7.03 -8.25
N THR A 273 -7.83 7.31 -8.62
CA THR A 273 -7.49 7.70 -10.00
C THR A 273 -7.71 6.55 -11.00
N ALA A 274 -7.73 5.29 -10.55
CA ALA A 274 -8.02 4.15 -11.41
C ALA A 274 -9.44 4.18 -12.01
N ARG A 275 -10.40 4.78 -11.30
CA ARG A 275 -11.80 4.85 -11.78
C ARG A 275 -11.95 5.76 -13.00
N PRO A 276 -11.56 7.05 -12.96
CA PRO A 276 -11.60 7.91 -14.15
C PRO A 276 -10.65 7.42 -15.25
N ALA A 277 -9.50 6.81 -14.92
CA ALA A 277 -8.59 6.22 -15.90
C ALA A 277 -9.27 5.10 -16.71
N ARG A 278 -10.07 4.25 -16.08
CA ARG A 278 -10.89 3.25 -16.79
C ARG A 278 -11.92 3.89 -17.73
N GLY A 279 -12.54 4.98 -17.30
CA GLY A 279 -13.42 5.79 -18.14
C GLY A 279 -12.68 6.37 -19.34
N ALA A 280 -11.48 6.89 -19.15
CA ALA A 280 -10.62 7.42 -20.20
C ALA A 280 -10.21 6.34 -21.23
N VAL A 281 -9.88 5.12 -20.80
CA VAL A 281 -9.63 3.99 -21.71
C VAL A 281 -10.84 3.78 -22.62
N ASN A 282 -12.05 3.75 -22.07
CA ASN A 282 -13.28 3.58 -22.87
C ASN A 282 -13.51 4.73 -23.86
N LEU A 283 -13.22 5.98 -23.50
CA LEU A 283 -13.33 7.15 -24.38
C LEU A 283 -12.32 7.05 -25.54
N LEU A 284 -11.06 6.82 -25.23
CA LEU A 284 -9.97 6.70 -26.22
C LEU A 284 -10.22 5.56 -27.21
N ARG A 285 -10.68 4.41 -26.74
CA ARG A 285 -10.99 3.27 -27.62
C ARG A 285 -12.15 3.54 -28.59
N ARG A 286 -13.16 4.30 -28.16
CA ARG A 286 -14.23 4.76 -29.06
C ARG A 286 -13.73 5.68 -30.17
N GLU A 287 -12.61 6.35 -29.95
CA GLU A 287 -11.93 7.22 -30.92
C GLU A 287 -10.88 6.47 -31.77
N GLY A 288 -10.75 5.16 -31.60
CA GLY A 288 -9.79 4.32 -32.31
C GLY A 288 -8.38 4.28 -31.73
N ILE A 289 -8.14 4.92 -30.55
CA ILE A 289 -6.88 4.86 -29.85
C ILE A 289 -6.89 3.62 -28.95
N ARG A 290 -5.97 2.67 -29.20
CA ARG A 290 -5.86 1.44 -28.41
C ARG A 290 -5.19 1.73 -27.05
N ALA A 291 -5.95 2.33 -26.15
CA ALA A 291 -5.53 2.56 -24.79
C ALA A 291 -5.86 1.37 -23.88
N GLY A 292 -5.00 1.11 -22.91
CA GLY A 292 -5.23 0.15 -21.84
C GLY A 292 -4.77 0.70 -20.50
N MET A 293 -5.17 0.08 -19.39
CA MET A 293 -4.79 0.50 -18.06
C MET A 293 -4.23 -0.66 -17.26
N LEU A 294 -3.11 -0.41 -16.57
CA LEU A 294 -2.60 -1.24 -15.48
C LEU A 294 -2.98 -0.58 -14.15
N GLU A 295 -3.97 -1.14 -13.47
CA GLU A 295 -4.33 -0.71 -12.12
C GLU A 295 -3.42 -1.38 -11.11
N LEU A 296 -2.76 -0.59 -10.27
CA LEU A 296 -1.90 -1.09 -9.21
C LEU A 296 -2.70 -1.19 -7.91
N GLN A 297 -2.78 -2.39 -7.34
CA GLN A 297 -3.27 -2.63 -5.98
C GLN A 297 -2.11 -2.80 -5.00
N THR A 298 -0.93 -3.25 -5.44
CA THR A 298 0.32 -3.15 -4.70
C THR A 298 1.12 -1.98 -5.23
N ILE A 299 1.48 -1.06 -4.34
CA ILE A 299 2.32 0.11 -4.62
C ILE A 299 3.78 -0.21 -4.28
N TRP A 300 4.00 -0.83 -3.13
CA TRP A 300 5.32 -1.29 -2.71
C TRP A 300 5.24 -2.75 -2.25
N PRO A 301 6.14 -3.63 -2.71
CA PRO A 301 7.12 -3.38 -3.76
C PRO A 301 6.45 -3.01 -5.10
N LEU A 302 7.13 -2.21 -5.91
CA LEU A 302 6.60 -1.79 -7.21
C LEU A 302 6.44 -3.01 -8.14
N PRO A 303 5.32 -3.17 -8.88
CA PRO A 303 5.12 -4.24 -9.86
C PRO A 303 5.97 -4.06 -11.13
N GLU A 304 7.29 -4.00 -10.98
CA GLU A 304 8.23 -3.62 -12.03
C GLU A 304 8.10 -4.49 -13.29
N ARG A 305 7.92 -5.82 -13.12
CA ARG A 305 7.75 -6.73 -14.25
C ARG A 305 6.55 -6.35 -15.13
N ALA A 306 5.39 -6.15 -14.51
CA ALA A 306 4.18 -5.78 -15.24
C ALA A 306 4.30 -4.38 -15.90
N ILE A 307 5.00 -3.46 -15.23
CA ILE A 307 5.27 -2.11 -15.77
C ILE A 307 6.23 -2.19 -16.97
N ARG A 308 7.32 -2.96 -16.90
CA ARG A 308 8.25 -3.17 -18.02
C ARG A 308 7.59 -3.86 -19.20
N GLU A 309 6.79 -4.91 -18.95
CA GLU A 309 6.01 -5.59 -19.99
C GLU A 309 5.05 -4.63 -20.71
N LEU A 310 4.38 -3.75 -19.97
CA LEU A 310 3.53 -2.73 -20.56
C LEU A 310 4.35 -1.71 -21.35
N ALA A 311 5.45 -1.21 -20.80
CA ALA A 311 6.32 -0.24 -21.46
C ALA A 311 6.91 -0.77 -22.77
N SER A 312 7.29 -2.06 -22.84
CA SER A 312 7.93 -2.64 -24.03
C SER A 312 7.01 -2.70 -25.26
N ARG A 313 5.69 -2.58 -25.08
CA ARG A 313 4.69 -2.68 -26.18
C ARG A 313 3.86 -1.42 -26.38
N THR A 314 4.06 -0.41 -25.55
CA THR A 314 3.34 0.86 -25.64
C THR A 314 4.28 1.98 -26.07
N ARG A 315 3.78 2.92 -26.84
CA ARG A 315 4.51 4.11 -27.28
C ARG A 315 4.42 5.28 -26.28
N LEU A 316 3.60 5.14 -25.24
CA LEU A 316 3.38 6.13 -24.20
C LEU A 316 2.80 5.48 -22.95
N LEU A 317 3.29 5.87 -21.78
CA LEU A 317 2.69 5.61 -20.48
C LEU A 317 2.24 6.93 -19.85
N LEU A 318 0.96 7.03 -19.47
CA LEU A 318 0.42 8.14 -18.69
C LEU A 318 0.25 7.71 -17.22
N VAL A 319 0.65 8.55 -16.27
CA VAL A 319 0.52 8.28 -14.83
C VAL A 319 -0.28 9.41 -14.18
N PRO A 320 -1.59 9.25 -13.97
CA PRO A 320 -2.41 10.23 -13.24
C PRO A 320 -2.25 10.03 -11.73
N GLU A 321 -1.87 11.11 -11.01
CA GLU A 321 -1.66 11.10 -9.56
C GLU A 321 -2.26 12.35 -8.90
N LEU A 322 -2.89 12.16 -7.73
CA LEU A 322 -3.34 13.29 -6.88
C LEU A 322 -2.20 13.78 -5.97
N ASN A 323 -1.06 14.06 -6.59
CA ASN A 323 0.16 14.60 -5.99
C ASN A 323 1.01 15.26 -7.10
N LEU A 324 2.22 15.73 -6.76
CA LEU A 324 3.16 16.36 -7.72
C LEU A 324 4.08 15.36 -8.44
N GLY A 325 3.69 14.10 -8.56
CA GLY A 325 4.45 13.07 -9.26
C GLY A 325 5.36 12.28 -8.31
N GLN A 326 4.78 11.52 -7.41
CA GLN A 326 5.52 10.66 -6.49
C GLN A 326 5.81 9.29 -7.10
N LEU A 327 4.78 8.53 -7.46
CA LEU A 327 4.96 7.16 -7.98
C LEU A 327 5.59 7.16 -9.39
N VAL A 328 5.33 8.18 -10.19
CA VAL A 328 5.91 8.33 -11.54
C VAL A 328 7.45 8.27 -11.53
N ILE A 329 8.11 8.68 -10.44
CA ILE A 329 9.57 8.60 -10.30
C ILE A 329 10.01 7.12 -10.31
N ALA A 330 9.36 6.28 -9.52
CA ALA A 330 9.66 4.85 -9.47
C ALA A 330 9.27 4.13 -10.77
N ILE A 331 8.14 4.52 -11.38
CA ILE A 331 7.72 3.99 -12.69
C ILE A 331 8.75 4.31 -13.76
N ARG A 332 9.26 5.55 -13.83
CA ARG A 332 10.33 5.93 -14.78
C ARG A 332 11.59 5.10 -14.57
N ALA A 333 11.98 4.87 -13.32
CA ALA A 333 13.13 4.02 -13.01
C ALA A 333 12.89 2.57 -13.49
N ALA A 334 11.70 2.01 -13.28
CA ALA A 334 11.35 0.66 -13.72
C ALA A 334 11.28 0.52 -15.25
N VAL A 335 10.84 1.55 -15.97
CA VAL A 335 10.71 1.56 -17.44
C VAL A 335 12.04 1.63 -18.15
N GLU A 336 13.08 2.20 -17.53
CA GLU A 336 14.45 2.29 -18.07
C GLU A 336 14.53 2.93 -19.49
N GLY A 337 13.59 3.83 -19.79
CA GLY A 337 13.54 4.52 -21.10
C GLY A 337 12.85 3.73 -22.22
N ALA A 338 12.28 2.54 -21.97
CA ALA A 338 11.60 1.73 -22.99
C ALA A 338 10.37 2.42 -23.60
N ALA A 339 9.73 3.32 -22.86
CA ALA A 339 8.63 4.17 -23.32
C ALA A 339 8.67 5.55 -22.63
N PRO A 340 8.18 6.62 -23.27
CA PRO A 340 7.94 7.90 -22.60
C PRO A 340 6.94 7.74 -21.46
N VAL A 341 7.28 8.26 -20.27
CA VAL A 341 6.40 8.28 -19.10
C VAL A 341 5.97 9.71 -18.80
N VAL A 342 4.71 10.00 -19.02
CA VAL A 342 4.10 11.32 -18.87
C VAL A 342 3.32 11.39 -17.55
N PRO A 343 3.64 12.31 -16.64
CA PRO A 343 2.87 12.55 -15.45
C PRO A 343 1.60 13.37 -15.76
N LEU A 344 0.50 13.07 -15.09
CA LEU A 344 -0.66 13.94 -15.00
C LEU A 344 -0.95 14.19 -13.52
N ASN A 345 -0.62 15.38 -13.03
CA ASN A 345 -0.60 15.69 -11.61
C ASN A 345 -1.70 16.67 -11.22
N ARG A 346 -2.28 16.49 -10.03
CA ARG A 346 -3.28 17.37 -9.43
C ARG A 346 -3.10 17.45 -7.91
N ILE A 347 -3.22 18.65 -7.36
CA ILE A 347 -3.08 18.90 -5.91
C ILE A 347 -4.15 19.87 -5.37
N ASP A 348 -5.25 20.05 -6.09
CA ASP A 348 -6.34 20.93 -5.70
C ASP A 348 -7.43 20.26 -4.84
N GLY A 349 -7.23 18.99 -4.50
CA GLY A 349 -8.21 18.20 -3.76
C GLY A 349 -9.38 17.69 -4.61
N LEU A 350 -9.29 17.78 -5.92
CA LEU A 350 -10.29 17.24 -6.85
C LEU A 350 -9.80 15.94 -7.48
N VAL A 351 -10.73 15.11 -7.91
CA VAL A 351 -10.47 13.90 -8.69
C VAL A 351 -10.45 14.26 -10.17
N PHE A 352 -9.62 13.58 -10.96
CA PHE A 352 -9.67 13.71 -12.41
C PHE A 352 -10.99 13.23 -12.98
N THR A 353 -11.41 13.81 -14.11
CA THR A 353 -12.46 13.24 -14.95
C THR A 353 -11.85 12.31 -16.01
N PRO A 354 -12.64 11.38 -16.59
CA PRO A 354 -12.19 10.58 -17.72
C PRO A 354 -11.73 11.43 -18.92
N GLU A 355 -12.41 12.56 -19.16
CA GLU A 355 -12.12 13.48 -20.26
C GLU A 355 -10.75 14.15 -20.09
N GLU A 356 -10.40 14.60 -18.89
CA GLU A 356 -9.10 15.21 -18.58
C GLU A 356 -7.96 14.23 -18.82
N ILE A 357 -8.12 12.97 -18.40
CA ILE A 357 -7.13 11.91 -18.62
C ILE A 357 -7.00 11.60 -20.12
N ALA A 358 -8.13 11.42 -20.83
CA ALA A 358 -8.13 11.17 -22.27
C ALA A 358 -7.50 12.33 -23.05
N GLU A 359 -7.80 13.58 -22.69
CA GLU A 359 -7.19 14.76 -23.33
C GLU A 359 -5.67 14.82 -23.12
N SER A 360 -5.19 14.45 -21.92
CA SER A 360 -3.75 14.36 -21.66
C SER A 360 -3.07 13.33 -22.57
N VAL A 361 -3.70 12.17 -22.80
CA VAL A 361 -3.20 11.16 -23.73
C VAL A 361 -3.11 11.73 -25.15
N ARG A 362 -4.22 12.33 -25.67
CA ARG A 362 -4.26 12.88 -27.04
C ARG A 362 -3.15 13.91 -27.26
N ARG A 363 -2.99 14.84 -26.29
CA ARG A 363 -1.95 15.89 -26.35
C ARG A 363 -0.55 15.28 -26.36
N SER A 364 -0.31 14.27 -25.56
CA SER A 364 0.99 13.60 -25.49
C SER A 364 1.34 12.85 -26.77
N LEU A 365 0.35 12.21 -27.41
CA LEU A 365 0.52 11.55 -28.71
C LEU A 365 0.85 12.56 -29.81
N ALA A 366 0.12 13.68 -29.87
CA ALA A 366 0.35 14.72 -30.86
C ALA A 366 1.75 15.36 -30.76
N LEU A 367 2.25 15.53 -29.55
CA LEU A 367 3.62 16.03 -29.30
C LEU A 367 4.68 15.02 -29.72
N GLY A 368 4.48 13.73 -29.45
CA GLY A 368 5.37 12.65 -29.88
C GLY A 368 5.44 12.51 -31.40
N ASP A 369 4.31 12.58 -32.08
CA ASP A 369 4.24 12.51 -33.54
C ASP A 369 4.89 13.77 -34.19
N SER A 370 4.79 14.94 -33.58
CA SER A 370 5.45 16.18 -34.04
C SER A 370 6.97 16.11 -33.91
N ALA A 371 7.49 15.59 -32.78
CA ALA A 371 8.92 15.41 -32.56
C ALA A 371 9.52 14.38 -33.53
N ALA A 372 8.81 13.30 -33.81
CA ALA A 372 9.22 12.28 -34.78
C ALA A 372 9.25 12.83 -36.22
N SER A 373 8.27 13.68 -36.58
CA SER A 373 8.25 14.32 -37.92
C SER A 373 9.37 15.35 -38.11
N LEU A 374 9.78 16.09 -37.08
CA LEU A 374 10.90 17.01 -37.11
C LEU A 374 12.23 16.27 -37.29
N SER A 375 12.45 15.15 -36.59
CA SER A 375 13.68 14.36 -36.72
C SER A 375 13.83 13.71 -38.11
N LEU A 376 12.71 13.31 -38.73
CA LEU A 376 12.72 12.77 -40.10
C LEU A 376 12.97 13.85 -41.15
N ALA A 377 12.51 15.10 -40.93
CA ALA A 377 12.77 16.22 -41.81
C ALA A 377 14.26 16.66 -41.76
N GLU A 378 14.88 16.62 -40.58
CA GLU A 378 16.33 16.89 -40.44
C GLU A 378 17.21 15.81 -41.05
N ALA A 379 16.79 14.54 -41.01
CA ALA A 379 17.49 13.41 -41.61
C ALA A 379 17.45 13.43 -43.15
N HIS A 380 16.47 14.09 -43.77
CA HIS A 380 16.38 14.27 -45.24
C HIS A 380 17.17 15.47 -45.78
N HIS A 381 17.69 16.32 -44.87
CA HIS A 381 18.49 17.49 -45.25
C HIS A 381 19.99 17.37 -44.89
N ALA A 382 20.41 16.22 -44.35
CA ALA A 382 21.80 15.82 -44.10
C ALA A 382 22.25 14.75 -45.12
#